data_ad4c4ffac5d5ba2bd041389348cd5fef
#
_entry.id   ad4c4ffac5d5ba2bd041389348cd5fef
#
_cell.length_a   1.000
_cell.length_b   1.000
_cell.length_c   1.000
_cell.angle_alpha   90.00
_cell.angle_beta   90.00
_cell.angle_gamma   90.00
#
_symmetry.space_group_name_H-M   'P 1'
#
loop_
_entity.id
_entity.type
_entity.pdbx_description
1 polymer ?
#
loop_
_entity_poly.entity_id
_entity_poly.type
_entity_poly.pdbx_seq_one_letter_code
_entity_poly.pdbx_strand_id
1 'polypeptide(L)'
;MNFMTSLHDVQRQVVHMAGSCLTFIPMRQRGTGVSSVLWTILICASSVSIAADNHAPTLQGDRFKKLVPFRPTAQFIIGATFNFPHLGTPAEEIFENDFQVLTPGNAFKQTAVHPRPDVWGWKKADAMVEYAKEHGYTMRLHAPISPQCSAWAEEDHRTPKELLQNLEEYVAGLCNRYKGEKHVRWVDVVNETITREGKWFGPKPGVGKWQNPWTQIGFDESHPLRPPIYIKRTFEIASKHGPHLKLLFNQHGGMEKPMWDRAKVTVDYLRDADVQIDGVGWQAHVSAGWERIPGNMQSLDRLIRWTHARDLEFHVTENTVWMDDPRTGTQEAQAATFRAIVTKLAEHSKRGVVVWNVWQLCDSHIQRPQKKGTMFDTSFQPKQSYYAVQDVLRQYSEAVKQ
;
A
#
# COMPACT_ATOMS: atom_id res chain seq x y z
N MET A 1 0.98 33.94 19.98
CA MET A 1 -0.41 33.96 19.49
C MET A 1 -0.60 32.69 18.67
N ASN A 2 -1.21 31.69 19.31
CA ASN A 2 -1.35 30.32 18.79
C ASN A 2 -2.46 30.26 17.76
N PHE A 3 -2.15 29.79 16.54
CA PHE A 3 -3.12 29.26 15.60
C PHE A 3 -2.74 27.80 15.29
N MET A 4 -3.17 26.88 16.16
CA MET A 4 -3.32 25.48 15.82
C MET A 4 -4.82 25.23 15.65
N THR A 5 -5.32 25.37 14.44
CA THR A 5 -6.59 24.74 14.05
C THR A 5 -6.29 23.28 13.75
N SER A 6 -6.98 22.38 14.46
CA SER A 6 -6.88 20.94 14.30
C SER A 6 -7.17 20.55 12.83
N LEU A 7 -6.49 19.53 12.31
CA LEU A 7 -6.74 18.95 10.98
C LEU A 7 -8.22 18.63 10.73
N HIS A 8 -8.98 18.33 11.77
CA HIS A 8 -10.42 18.11 11.73
C HIS A 8 -11.23 19.33 11.28
N ASP A 9 -10.81 20.53 11.67
CA ASP A 9 -11.55 21.78 11.33
C ASP A 9 -11.34 22.20 9.88
N VAL A 10 -10.19 21.89 9.29
CA VAL A 10 -9.90 22.20 7.89
C VAL A 10 -10.72 21.35 6.91
N GLN A 11 -11.00 20.10 7.24
CA GLN A 11 -11.83 19.24 6.37
C GLN A 11 -13.30 19.56 6.43
N ARG A 12 -13.85 19.98 7.58
CA ARG A 12 -15.27 20.42 7.68
C ARG A 12 -15.57 21.65 6.84
N GLN A 13 -14.61 22.56 6.64
CA GLN A 13 -14.82 23.75 5.79
C GLN A 13 -14.78 23.44 4.30
N VAL A 14 -14.06 22.40 3.84
CA VAL A 14 -13.99 22.04 2.42
C VAL A 14 -15.25 21.30 1.95
N VAL A 15 -15.93 20.56 2.82
CA VAL A 15 -17.16 19.82 2.47
C VAL A 15 -18.39 20.75 2.31
N HIS A 16 -18.38 21.95 2.93
CA HIS A 16 -19.51 22.90 2.84
C HIS A 16 -19.49 23.81 1.59
N MET A 17 -18.43 23.78 0.77
CA MET A 17 -18.33 24.62 -0.44
C MET A 17 -18.66 23.93 -1.77
N ALA A 18 -19.07 22.68 -1.77
CA ALA A 18 -19.34 21.91 -2.99
C ALA A 18 -20.82 21.88 -3.44
N GLY A 19 -21.67 22.77 -2.93
CA GLY A 19 -23.10 22.74 -3.23
C GLY A 19 -23.64 24.07 -3.69
N SER A 20 -23.28 24.60 -4.87
CA SER A 20 -24.06 25.56 -5.62
C SER A 20 -23.42 25.85 -6.98
N CYS A 21 -23.75 25.06 -7.96
CA CYS A 21 -23.51 25.40 -9.37
C CYS A 21 -24.83 25.80 -10.01
N LEU A 22 -25.12 27.10 -10.05
CA LEU A 22 -26.22 27.70 -10.79
C LEU A 22 -25.73 27.95 -12.23
N THR A 23 -26.22 27.16 -13.16
CA THR A 23 -26.08 27.43 -14.60
C THR A 23 -27.14 28.41 -15.06
N PHE A 24 -26.70 29.60 -15.48
CA PHE A 24 -27.58 30.54 -16.20
C PHE A 24 -27.63 30.20 -17.68
N ILE A 25 -28.83 29.97 -18.22
CA ILE A 25 -29.09 29.89 -19.66
C ILE A 25 -29.77 31.20 -20.10
N PRO A 26 -29.26 31.92 -21.10
CA PRO A 26 -29.90 33.14 -21.56
C PRO A 26 -31.09 32.83 -22.46
N MET A 27 -32.28 33.33 -22.09
CA MET A 27 -33.48 33.33 -22.94
C MET A 27 -33.41 34.42 -24.01
N ARG A 28 -33.58 34.03 -25.25
CA ARG A 28 -33.82 34.90 -26.39
C ARG A 28 -35.33 34.93 -26.63
N GLN A 29 -35.93 36.11 -26.40
CA GLN A 29 -37.33 36.36 -26.81
C GLN A 29 -37.46 36.51 -28.32
N ARG A 30 -38.46 35.89 -28.94
CA ARG A 30 -39.23 36.40 -30.08
C ARG A 30 -40.64 35.82 -30.02
N GLY A 31 -41.61 36.76 -30.21
CA GLY A 31 -42.99 36.67 -29.89
C GLY A 31 -43.90 35.87 -30.86
N THR A 32 -45.05 35.75 -30.42
CA THR A 32 -46.41 35.96 -30.91
C THR A 32 -47.39 34.90 -30.39
N GLY A 33 -48.36 35.38 -29.64
CA GLY A 33 -49.73 34.99 -29.44
C GLY A 33 -50.17 33.52 -29.42
N VAL A 34 -50.78 33.13 -28.29
CA VAL A 34 -52.09 32.53 -28.13
C VAL A 34 -52.22 32.03 -26.69
N SER A 35 -53.37 32.31 -26.08
CA SER A 35 -53.79 31.88 -24.74
C SER A 35 -53.67 30.39 -24.49
N SER A 36 -53.07 30.03 -23.35
CA SER A 36 -53.18 28.69 -22.80
C SER A 36 -53.19 28.73 -21.27
N VAL A 37 -54.15 28.06 -20.72
CA VAL A 37 -54.48 27.88 -19.32
C VAL A 37 -53.28 27.30 -18.55
N LEU A 38 -52.83 28.01 -17.53
CA LEU A 38 -51.80 27.49 -16.59
C LEU A 38 -52.42 26.45 -15.65
N TRP A 39 -51.99 25.19 -15.79
CA TRP A 39 -52.12 24.21 -14.74
C TRP A 39 -50.81 24.25 -13.92
N THR A 40 -50.87 24.81 -12.71
CA THR A 40 -49.76 24.75 -11.75
C THR A 40 -49.80 23.38 -11.07
N ILE A 41 -48.94 22.46 -11.51
CA ILE A 41 -48.69 21.23 -10.76
C ILE A 41 -47.64 21.54 -9.69
N LEU A 42 -48.09 21.64 -8.44
CA LEU A 42 -47.19 21.71 -7.27
C LEU A 42 -46.64 20.31 -7.01
N ILE A 43 -45.45 20.02 -7.54
CA ILE A 43 -44.71 18.80 -7.15
C ILE A 43 -43.97 19.14 -5.85
N CYS A 44 -44.56 18.76 -4.71
CA CYS A 44 -43.81 18.65 -3.45
C CYS A 44 -42.78 17.49 -3.57
N ALA A 45 -41.60 17.80 -4.04
CA ALA A 45 -40.47 16.89 -3.88
C ALA A 45 -40.02 16.92 -2.43
N SER A 46 -40.58 16.02 -1.62
CA SER A 46 -39.99 15.68 -0.33
C SER A 46 -38.66 14.99 -0.60
N SER A 47 -37.56 15.76 -0.57
CA SER A 47 -36.21 15.22 -0.49
C SER A 47 -36.06 14.56 0.87
N VAL A 48 -36.29 13.23 0.90
CA VAL A 48 -35.81 12.40 2.02
C VAL A 48 -34.28 12.37 1.88
N SER A 49 -33.64 13.26 2.60
CA SER A 49 -32.22 13.19 2.81
C SER A 49 -31.97 11.96 3.71
N ILE A 50 -31.66 10.81 3.11
CA ILE A 50 -31.08 9.70 3.81
C ILE A 50 -29.67 10.17 4.17
N ALA A 51 -29.50 10.69 5.38
CA ALA A 51 -28.18 10.83 5.97
C ALA A 51 -27.61 9.40 5.99
N ALA A 52 -26.64 9.12 5.13
CA ALA A 52 -25.88 7.90 5.26
C ALA A 52 -25.22 7.94 6.63
N ASP A 53 -25.51 6.97 7.49
CA ASP A 53 -24.82 6.79 8.75
C ASP A 53 -23.35 6.62 8.44
N ASN A 54 -22.55 7.66 8.73
CA ASN A 54 -21.11 7.71 8.47
C ASN A 54 -20.29 6.98 9.56
N HIS A 55 -20.89 6.01 10.23
CA HIS A 55 -20.19 5.22 11.24
C HIS A 55 -19.71 3.88 10.68
N ALA A 56 -18.51 3.46 11.12
CA ALA A 56 -18.04 2.12 10.81
C ALA A 56 -19.01 1.06 11.39
N PRO A 57 -19.14 -0.10 10.75
CA PRO A 57 -20.08 -1.14 11.16
C PRO A 57 -19.72 -1.69 12.55
N THR A 58 -20.73 -2.08 13.32
CA THR A 58 -20.53 -2.84 14.56
C THR A 58 -20.04 -4.23 14.21
N LEU A 59 -18.76 -4.51 14.49
CA LEU A 59 -18.14 -5.81 14.22
C LEU A 59 -18.34 -6.77 15.39
N GLN A 60 -18.55 -8.04 15.07
CA GLN A 60 -18.65 -9.08 16.09
C GLN A 60 -17.27 -9.55 16.55
N GLY A 61 -17.11 -9.79 17.85
CA GLY A 61 -15.89 -10.31 18.45
C GLY A 61 -14.79 -9.25 18.65
N ASP A 62 -13.61 -9.73 19.02
CA ASP A 62 -12.46 -8.85 19.31
C ASP A 62 -11.81 -8.33 18.03
N ARG A 63 -11.46 -7.05 18.04
CA ARG A 63 -10.75 -6.38 16.94
C ARG A 63 -9.31 -6.92 16.81
N PHE A 64 -8.74 -6.86 15.61
CA PHE A 64 -7.39 -7.41 15.34
C PHE A 64 -6.32 -6.83 16.27
N LYS A 65 -6.37 -5.53 16.50
CA LYS A 65 -5.42 -4.82 17.39
C LYS A 65 -5.45 -5.34 18.84
N LYS A 66 -6.62 -5.80 19.30
CA LYS A 66 -6.77 -6.42 20.63
C LYS A 66 -6.23 -7.85 20.65
N LEU A 67 -6.42 -8.60 19.56
CA LEU A 67 -5.95 -9.98 19.42
C LEU A 67 -4.42 -10.05 19.27
N VAL A 68 -3.83 -9.12 18.53
CA VAL A 68 -2.38 -9.05 18.27
C VAL A 68 -1.88 -7.64 18.60
N PRO A 69 -1.72 -7.28 19.89
CA PRO A 69 -1.25 -5.95 20.27
C PRO A 69 0.21 -5.74 19.82
N PHE A 70 0.48 -4.57 19.24
CA PHE A 70 1.84 -4.20 18.88
C PHE A 70 2.73 -4.05 20.11
N ARG A 71 3.92 -4.62 20.02
CA ARG A 71 5.02 -4.43 20.97
C ARG A 71 6.32 -4.31 20.17
N PRO A 72 7.31 -3.56 20.64
CA PRO A 72 8.61 -3.44 19.93
C PRO A 72 9.27 -4.80 19.62
N THR A 73 9.04 -5.81 20.47
CA THR A 73 9.55 -7.18 20.35
C THR A 73 8.54 -8.13 19.70
N ALA A 74 7.39 -7.63 19.18
CA ALA A 74 6.40 -8.50 18.54
C ALA A 74 6.98 -9.14 17.28
N GLN A 75 6.79 -10.44 17.15
CA GLN A 75 7.22 -11.20 15.97
C GLN A 75 6.11 -11.34 14.92
N PHE A 76 4.85 -11.16 15.32
CA PHE A 76 3.74 -11.04 14.38
C PHE A 76 3.14 -9.64 14.49
N ILE A 77 3.18 -8.90 13.39
CA ILE A 77 2.78 -7.50 13.31
C ILE A 77 1.73 -7.36 12.21
N ILE A 78 0.69 -6.58 12.47
CA ILE A 78 -0.41 -6.36 11.53
C ILE A 78 -0.53 -4.89 11.15
N GLY A 79 -0.80 -4.63 9.88
CA GLY A 79 -0.93 -3.29 9.32
C GLY A 79 -1.90 -3.22 8.16
N ALA A 80 -2.15 -2.01 7.71
CA ALA A 80 -2.97 -1.74 6.54
C ALA A 80 -2.48 -0.53 5.76
N THR A 81 -2.82 -0.50 4.48
CA THR A 81 -2.69 0.70 3.68
C THR A 81 -3.80 1.68 4.04
N PHE A 82 -3.38 2.85 4.49
CA PHE A 82 -4.25 3.95 4.88
C PHE A 82 -3.73 5.25 4.27
N ASN A 83 -4.59 6.00 3.59
CA ASN A 83 -4.21 7.15 2.81
C ASN A 83 -4.88 8.43 3.32
N PHE A 84 -4.31 9.58 3.02
CA PHE A 84 -4.83 10.88 3.39
C PHE A 84 -6.35 11.08 3.11
N PRO A 85 -6.93 10.63 1.97
CA PRO A 85 -8.37 10.76 1.74
C PRO A 85 -9.26 9.89 2.65
N HIS A 86 -8.69 8.98 3.41
CA HIS A 86 -9.45 8.11 4.33
C HIS A 86 -9.71 8.77 5.69
N LEU A 87 -9.03 9.87 6.00
CA LEU A 87 -9.23 10.64 7.23
C LEU A 87 -10.67 11.19 7.26
N GLY A 88 -11.34 11.07 8.40
CA GLY A 88 -12.72 11.47 8.61
C GLY A 88 -13.76 10.56 7.94
N THR A 89 -13.37 9.36 7.50
CA THR A 89 -14.28 8.37 6.89
C THR A 89 -14.38 7.12 7.77
N PRO A 90 -15.36 6.21 7.54
CA PRO A 90 -15.44 4.94 8.27
C PRO A 90 -14.17 4.07 8.17
N ALA A 91 -13.33 4.30 7.15
CA ALA A 91 -12.04 3.63 7.01
C ALA A 91 -11.07 3.99 8.15
N GLU A 92 -11.13 5.21 8.67
CA GLU A 92 -10.30 5.63 9.80
C GLU A 92 -10.64 4.83 11.05
N GLU A 93 -11.92 4.73 11.39
CA GLU A 93 -12.39 3.95 12.55
C GLU A 93 -12.01 2.45 12.43
N ILE A 94 -12.11 1.87 11.22
CA ILE A 94 -11.65 0.50 10.97
C ILE A 94 -10.14 0.40 11.21
N PHE A 95 -9.35 1.33 10.67
CA PHE A 95 -7.91 1.32 10.83
C PHE A 95 -7.51 1.44 12.31
N GLU A 96 -8.09 2.40 13.03
CA GLU A 96 -7.81 2.65 14.46
C GLU A 96 -8.07 1.44 15.35
N ASN A 97 -9.10 0.67 15.02
CA ASN A 97 -9.50 -0.47 15.84
C ASN A 97 -8.79 -1.78 15.46
N ASP A 98 -8.34 -1.94 14.22
CA ASP A 98 -7.80 -3.22 13.73
C ASP A 98 -6.30 -3.20 13.45
N PHE A 99 -5.68 -2.05 13.15
CA PHE A 99 -4.31 -2.01 12.64
C PHE A 99 -3.39 -1.10 13.45
N GLN A 100 -2.07 -1.33 13.33
CA GLN A 100 -1.06 -0.63 14.12
C GLN A 100 0.12 -0.16 13.26
N VAL A 101 0.26 -0.74 12.06
CA VAL A 101 1.24 -0.29 11.08
C VAL A 101 0.50 0.41 9.95
N LEU A 102 0.86 1.66 9.75
CA LEU A 102 0.30 2.53 8.73
C LEU A 102 1.23 2.55 7.51
N THR A 103 0.68 2.20 6.34
CA THR A 103 1.38 2.25 5.07
C THR A 103 0.62 3.16 4.11
N PRO A 104 1.02 4.44 3.91
CA PRO A 104 0.42 5.28 2.88
C PRO A 104 0.80 4.77 1.48
N GLY A 105 -0.22 4.40 0.69
CA GLY A 105 0.01 3.73 -0.60
C GLY A 105 0.62 4.62 -1.69
N ASN A 106 0.46 5.95 -1.60
CA ASN A 106 0.90 6.87 -2.64
C ASN A 106 1.65 8.11 -2.13
N ALA A 107 1.56 8.43 -0.83
CA ALA A 107 2.07 9.70 -0.31
C ALA A 107 3.59 9.84 -0.42
N PHE A 108 4.31 8.73 -0.44
CA PHE A 108 5.78 8.70 -0.50
C PHE A 108 6.34 8.32 -1.88
N LYS A 109 5.50 8.02 -2.87
CA LYS A 109 5.97 7.73 -4.23
C LYS A 109 6.61 8.95 -4.86
N GLN A 110 7.58 8.72 -5.75
CA GLN A 110 8.29 9.79 -6.45
C GLN A 110 7.34 10.74 -7.16
N THR A 111 6.26 10.24 -7.77
CA THR A 111 5.22 11.05 -8.41
C THR A 111 4.60 12.11 -7.50
N ALA A 112 4.55 11.85 -6.19
CA ALA A 112 3.97 12.76 -5.22
C ALA A 112 5.03 13.64 -4.53
N VAL A 113 6.16 13.04 -4.16
CA VAL A 113 7.17 13.68 -3.29
C VAL A 113 8.24 14.41 -4.09
N HIS A 114 8.70 13.81 -5.22
CA HIS A 114 9.79 14.35 -6.03
C HIS A 114 9.50 14.19 -7.53
N PRO A 115 8.49 14.92 -8.06
CA PRO A 115 8.01 14.74 -9.43
C PRO A 115 9.04 15.11 -10.51
N ARG A 116 10.07 15.89 -10.17
CA ARG A 116 11.22 16.24 -11.01
C ARG A 116 12.36 16.78 -10.15
N PRO A 117 13.59 16.90 -10.65
CA PRO A 117 14.71 17.48 -9.92
C PRO A 117 14.37 18.83 -9.27
N ASP A 118 14.86 19.05 -8.08
CA ASP A 118 14.67 20.26 -7.26
C ASP A 118 13.20 20.59 -6.87
N VAL A 119 12.24 19.70 -7.15
CA VAL A 119 10.83 19.93 -6.82
C VAL A 119 10.33 18.90 -5.83
N TRP A 120 9.81 19.41 -4.69
CA TRP A 120 9.35 18.59 -3.57
C TRP A 120 7.89 18.84 -3.20
N GLY A 121 7.13 17.75 -2.99
CA GLY A 121 5.72 17.76 -2.62
C GLY A 121 5.44 17.06 -1.28
N TRP A 122 5.88 17.65 -0.16
CA TRP A 122 5.83 17.01 1.15
C TRP A 122 4.46 16.99 1.84
N LYS A 123 3.55 17.88 1.46
CA LYS A 123 2.31 18.14 2.22
C LYS A 123 1.54 16.87 2.65
N LYS A 124 1.32 15.94 1.72
CA LYS A 124 0.57 14.70 2.02
C LYS A 124 1.42 13.70 2.83
N ALA A 125 2.70 13.64 2.54
CA ALA A 125 3.63 12.77 3.22
C ALA A 125 3.79 13.19 4.69
N ASP A 126 4.03 14.49 4.95
CA ASP A 126 4.15 15.06 6.29
C ASP A 126 2.88 14.87 7.11
N ALA A 127 1.71 15.12 6.50
CA ALA A 127 0.43 14.93 7.19
C ALA A 127 0.21 13.49 7.65
N MET A 128 0.63 12.51 6.85
CA MET A 128 0.52 11.10 7.23
C MET A 128 1.52 10.70 8.31
N VAL A 129 2.73 11.30 8.30
CA VAL A 129 3.74 11.06 9.35
C VAL A 129 3.27 11.65 10.68
N GLU A 130 2.75 12.87 10.66
CA GLU A 130 2.23 13.51 11.88
C GLU A 130 1.01 12.77 12.44
N TYR A 131 0.06 12.39 11.57
CA TYR A 131 -1.08 11.56 11.97
C TYR A 131 -0.64 10.26 12.66
N ALA A 132 0.33 9.56 12.08
CA ALA A 132 0.84 8.33 12.69
C ALA A 132 1.51 8.58 14.05
N LYS A 133 2.22 9.70 14.19
CA LYS A 133 2.88 10.12 15.43
C LYS A 133 1.86 10.44 16.52
N GLU A 134 0.86 11.25 16.20
CA GLU A 134 -0.22 11.65 17.13
C GLU A 134 -1.01 10.44 17.66
N HIS A 135 -1.21 9.42 16.82
CA HIS A 135 -1.96 8.21 17.18
C HIS A 135 -1.09 7.03 17.64
N GLY A 136 0.24 7.22 17.71
CA GLY A 136 1.17 6.17 18.15
C GLY A 136 1.30 4.98 17.19
N TYR A 137 1.08 5.19 15.88
CA TYR A 137 1.24 4.16 14.88
C TYR A 137 2.69 4.04 14.42
N THR A 138 3.11 2.83 14.11
CA THR A 138 4.36 2.59 13.39
C THR A 138 4.11 2.71 11.89
N MET A 139 5.08 3.25 11.14
CA MET A 139 4.93 3.50 9.71
C MET A 139 5.88 2.70 8.84
N ARG A 140 5.38 2.43 7.62
CA ARG A 140 6.17 1.99 6.48
C ARG A 140 6.12 3.06 5.39
N LEU A 141 7.27 3.46 4.87
CA LEU A 141 7.38 4.28 3.65
C LEU A 141 7.29 3.32 2.44
N HIS A 142 6.15 3.42 1.71
CA HIS A 142 5.92 2.49 0.61
C HIS A 142 6.47 3.01 -0.71
N ALA A 143 7.34 2.18 -1.27
CA ALA A 143 7.91 2.11 -2.60
C ALA A 143 8.52 3.42 -3.13
N PRO A 144 9.62 3.92 -2.54
CA PRO A 144 10.39 5.02 -3.11
C PRO A 144 10.81 4.77 -4.56
N ILE A 145 11.43 3.62 -4.86
CA ILE A 145 11.87 3.27 -6.23
C ILE A 145 11.04 2.09 -6.76
N SER A 146 10.25 2.38 -7.79
CA SER A 146 9.34 1.42 -8.42
C SER A 146 9.16 1.72 -9.92
N PRO A 147 8.49 0.83 -10.68
CA PRO A 147 8.04 1.14 -12.03
C PRO A 147 7.11 2.34 -12.11
N GLN A 148 6.39 2.67 -11.04
CA GLN A 148 5.63 3.90 -10.88
C GLN A 148 6.56 5.05 -10.47
N CYS A 149 7.31 5.59 -11.40
CA CYS A 149 8.18 6.75 -11.21
C CYS A 149 7.52 8.06 -11.68
N SER A 150 8.25 9.16 -11.60
CA SER A 150 7.77 10.46 -12.07
C SER A 150 7.71 10.53 -13.60
N ALA A 151 6.81 11.34 -14.14
CA ALA A 151 6.75 11.58 -15.59
C ALA A 151 8.10 12.11 -16.14
N TRP A 152 8.82 12.90 -15.33
CA TRP A 152 10.16 13.36 -15.72
C TRP A 152 11.14 12.21 -15.93
N ALA A 153 11.13 11.19 -15.06
CA ALA A 153 12.01 10.03 -15.15
C ALA A 153 11.60 9.07 -16.29
N GLU A 154 10.32 9.07 -16.69
CA GLU A 154 9.80 8.22 -17.77
C GLU A 154 10.15 8.73 -19.18
N GLU A 155 10.67 9.96 -19.32
CA GLU A 155 11.01 10.51 -20.62
C GLU A 155 12.22 9.79 -21.25
N ASP A 156 12.08 9.30 -22.49
CA ASP A 156 13.05 8.44 -23.18
C ASP A 156 14.44 9.08 -23.39
N HIS A 157 14.53 10.41 -23.34
CA HIS A 157 15.79 11.13 -23.59
C HIS A 157 16.63 11.34 -22.32
N ARG A 158 16.20 10.86 -21.15
CA ARG A 158 17.00 10.98 -19.92
C ARG A 158 18.26 10.14 -20.00
N THR A 159 19.38 10.75 -19.66
CA THR A 159 20.66 10.06 -19.60
C THR A 159 20.77 9.21 -18.32
N PRO A 160 21.60 8.15 -18.30
CA PRO A 160 21.91 7.38 -17.10
C PRO A 160 22.34 8.24 -15.92
N LYS A 161 23.13 9.30 -16.17
CA LYS A 161 23.64 10.23 -15.16
C LYS A 161 22.49 11.05 -14.53
N GLU A 162 21.60 11.59 -15.35
CA GLU A 162 20.43 12.36 -14.86
C GLU A 162 19.50 11.48 -14.02
N LEU A 163 19.23 10.25 -14.49
CA LEU A 163 18.41 9.29 -13.75
C LEU A 163 19.04 8.91 -12.41
N LEU A 164 20.34 8.63 -12.39
CA LEU A 164 21.05 8.31 -11.14
C LEU A 164 21.02 9.48 -10.16
N GLN A 165 21.30 10.69 -10.62
CA GLN A 165 21.26 11.89 -9.79
C GLN A 165 19.86 12.13 -9.20
N ASN A 166 18.81 12.01 -10.01
CA ASN A 166 17.43 12.18 -9.56
C ASN A 166 17.00 11.10 -8.54
N LEU A 167 17.43 9.85 -8.74
CA LEU A 167 17.22 8.77 -7.80
C LEU A 167 17.90 9.05 -6.46
N GLU A 168 19.18 9.45 -6.51
CA GLU A 168 19.96 9.77 -5.31
C GLU A 168 19.37 10.93 -4.53
N GLU A 169 18.99 12.00 -5.22
CA GLU A 169 18.34 13.18 -4.63
C GLU A 169 17.05 12.78 -3.93
N TYR A 170 16.18 12.07 -4.62
CA TYR A 170 14.89 11.64 -4.08
C TYR A 170 15.02 10.75 -2.84
N VAL A 171 15.82 9.70 -2.90
CA VAL A 171 15.95 8.74 -1.80
C VAL A 171 16.65 9.37 -0.59
N ALA A 172 17.72 10.14 -0.82
CA ALA A 172 18.39 10.88 0.24
C ALA A 172 17.48 11.93 0.89
N GLY A 173 16.73 12.67 0.09
CA GLY A 173 15.78 13.67 0.56
C GLY A 173 14.67 13.04 1.43
N LEU A 174 14.09 11.92 0.98
CA LEU A 174 13.07 11.20 1.73
C LEU A 174 13.61 10.68 3.08
N CYS A 175 14.75 10.00 3.08
CA CYS A 175 15.33 9.45 4.29
C CYS A 175 15.77 10.53 5.28
N ASN A 176 16.41 11.60 4.80
CA ASN A 176 16.84 12.73 5.64
C ASN A 176 15.65 13.45 6.28
N ARG A 177 14.53 13.60 5.57
CA ARG A 177 13.36 14.30 6.10
C ARG A 177 12.81 13.63 7.34
N TYR A 178 12.74 12.31 7.34
CA TYR A 178 12.13 11.53 8.42
C TYR A 178 13.12 10.83 9.35
N LYS A 179 14.42 11.13 9.26
CA LYS A 179 15.45 10.48 10.09
C LYS A 179 15.27 10.65 11.60
N GLY A 180 14.55 11.69 12.04
CA GLY A 180 14.23 11.93 13.45
C GLY A 180 12.95 11.24 13.93
N GLU A 181 12.16 10.70 13.04
CA GLU A 181 10.84 10.14 13.33
C GLU A 181 10.94 8.64 13.66
N LYS A 182 11.14 8.31 14.94
CA LYS A 182 11.35 6.92 15.41
C LYS A 182 10.20 5.96 15.11
N HIS A 183 8.99 6.47 14.89
CA HIS A 183 7.83 5.67 14.54
C HIS A 183 7.83 5.27 13.04
N VAL A 184 8.61 5.95 12.20
CA VAL A 184 8.89 5.54 10.83
C VAL A 184 9.96 4.44 10.88
N ARG A 185 9.53 3.17 10.71
CA ARG A 185 10.38 2.00 10.97
C ARG A 185 10.88 1.32 9.71
N TRP A 186 10.05 1.21 8.67
CA TRP A 186 10.38 0.46 7.46
C TRP A 186 10.31 1.33 6.21
N VAL A 187 11.09 0.95 5.21
CA VAL A 187 10.97 1.47 3.86
C VAL A 187 11.09 0.33 2.85
N ASP A 188 10.15 0.28 1.90
CA ASP A 188 10.25 -0.57 0.71
C ASP A 188 11.20 0.14 -0.26
N VAL A 189 12.51 -0.12 -0.14
CA VAL A 189 13.57 0.62 -0.85
C VAL A 189 13.42 0.53 -2.35
N VAL A 190 13.16 -0.69 -2.84
CA VAL A 190 12.83 -0.97 -4.23
C VAL A 190 11.59 -1.86 -4.30
N ASN A 191 10.80 -1.66 -5.35
CA ASN A 191 9.55 -2.37 -5.57
C ASN A 191 9.44 -2.86 -7.01
N GLU A 192 8.98 -4.10 -7.22
CA GLU A 192 8.70 -4.66 -8.55
C GLU A 192 9.89 -4.63 -9.51
N THR A 193 11.05 -5.06 -9.05
CA THR A 193 12.30 -5.02 -9.83
C THR A 193 12.46 -6.18 -10.80
N ILE A 194 11.70 -7.26 -10.61
CA ILE A 194 11.81 -8.53 -11.33
C ILE A 194 10.45 -8.94 -11.86
N THR A 195 10.37 -9.36 -13.13
CA THR A 195 9.15 -9.90 -13.73
C THR A 195 8.85 -11.33 -13.23
N ARG A 196 7.64 -11.82 -13.45
CA ARG A 196 7.25 -13.19 -13.07
C ARG A 196 8.11 -14.27 -13.71
N GLU A 197 8.64 -13.98 -14.92
CA GLU A 197 9.55 -14.86 -15.66
C GLU A 197 10.99 -14.79 -15.17
N GLY A 198 11.25 -14.03 -14.10
CA GLY A 198 12.58 -13.86 -13.53
C GLY A 198 13.52 -12.96 -14.34
N LYS A 199 12.99 -12.05 -15.17
CA LYS A 199 13.77 -11.04 -15.89
C LYS A 199 13.77 -9.73 -15.07
N TRP A 200 14.79 -8.89 -15.30
CA TRP A 200 14.74 -7.54 -14.75
C TRP A 200 13.59 -6.76 -15.38
N PHE A 201 12.85 -6.07 -14.52
CA PHE A 201 11.79 -5.19 -14.98
C PHE A 201 12.45 -3.92 -15.50
N GLY A 202 12.51 -3.80 -16.83
CA GLY A 202 13.20 -2.72 -17.53
C GLY A 202 12.25 -1.78 -18.25
N PRO A 203 12.80 -0.79 -18.96
CA PRO A 203 12.02 0.16 -19.72
C PRO A 203 11.20 -0.58 -20.80
N LYS A 204 9.94 -0.15 -20.93
CA LYS A 204 9.02 -0.60 -21.98
C LYS A 204 8.57 0.63 -22.77
N PRO A 205 9.27 1.01 -23.83
CA PRO A 205 8.91 2.17 -24.65
C PRO A 205 7.44 2.13 -25.06
N GLY A 206 6.74 3.24 -24.92
CA GLY A 206 5.33 3.36 -25.28
C GLY A 206 4.31 2.78 -24.28
N VAL A 207 4.73 2.27 -23.14
CA VAL A 207 3.81 1.69 -22.13
C VAL A 207 3.39 2.69 -21.04
N GLY A 208 3.94 3.90 -21.04
CA GLY A 208 3.58 4.97 -20.10
C GLY A 208 4.04 4.69 -18.66
N LYS A 209 3.22 5.08 -17.70
CA LYS A 209 3.55 5.12 -16.27
C LYS A 209 4.02 3.81 -15.57
N TRP A 210 4.08 2.71 -16.29
CA TRP A 210 4.60 1.42 -15.82
C TRP A 210 5.95 1.08 -16.42
N GLN A 211 6.65 2.09 -16.94
CA GLN A 211 8.04 1.95 -17.34
C GLN A 211 8.93 1.93 -16.09
N ASN A 212 9.98 1.13 -16.11
CA ASN A 212 11.04 1.20 -15.11
C ASN A 212 12.30 1.80 -15.76
N PRO A 213 12.47 3.12 -15.77
CA PRO A 213 13.60 3.78 -16.42
C PRO A 213 14.92 3.53 -15.70
N TRP A 214 14.88 3.11 -14.44
CA TRP A 214 16.07 2.98 -13.59
C TRP A 214 17.10 1.97 -14.11
N THR A 215 16.67 0.98 -14.89
CA THR A 215 17.58 0.04 -15.56
C THR A 215 18.46 0.69 -16.61
N GLN A 216 18.10 1.89 -17.12
CA GLN A 216 18.95 2.66 -18.04
C GLN A 216 20.21 3.22 -17.36
N ILE A 217 20.26 3.26 -16.03
CA ILE A 217 21.47 3.60 -15.26
C ILE A 217 22.61 2.60 -15.55
N GLY A 218 22.24 1.35 -15.91
CA GLY A 218 23.17 0.28 -16.26
C GLY A 218 23.08 -0.93 -15.34
N PHE A 219 24.00 -1.87 -15.59
CA PHE A 219 24.06 -3.15 -14.89
C PHE A 219 25.47 -3.39 -14.34
N ASP A 220 25.58 -4.10 -13.21
CA ASP A 220 26.85 -4.57 -12.70
C ASP A 220 27.34 -5.77 -13.52
N GLU A 221 28.20 -5.49 -14.48
CA GLU A 221 28.75 -6.49 -15.40
C GLU A 221 29.78 -7.43 -14.71
N SER A 222 30.23 -7.09 -13.52
CA SER A 222 31.19 -7.92 -12.75
C SER A 222 30.52 -9.12 -12.09
N HIS A 223 29.18 -9.06 -11.92
CA HIS A 223 28.43 -10.12 -11.25
C HIS A 223 27.64 -10.97 -12.26
N PRO A 224 27.64 -12.32 -12.15
CA PRO A 224 26.96 -13.21 -13.12
C PRO A 224 25.46 -12.94 -13.27
N LEU A 225 24.80 -12.43 -12.21
CA LEU A 225 23.39 -12.03 -12.21
C LEU A 225 23.15 -10.77 -13.07
N ARG A 226 24.21 -9.95 -13.31
CA ARG A 226 24.12 -8.63 -13.95
C ARG A 226 22.97 -7.79 -13.33
N PRO A 227 23.00 -7.54 -12.01
CA PRO A 227 21.91 -6.79 -11.37
C PRO A 227 21.93 -5.32 -11.83
N PRO A 228 20.75 -4.67 -12.00
CA PRO A 228 20.70 -3.25 -12.25
C PRO A 228 21.38 -2.46 -11.14
N ILE A 229 22.26 -1.53 -11.51
CA ILE A 229 23.06 -0.70 -10.59
C ILE A 229 22.15 0.05 -9.62
N TYR A 230 20.98 0.53 -10.08
CA TYR A 230 20.08 1.31 -9.24
C TYR A 230 19.64 0.57 -7.98
N ILE A 231 19.51 -0.77 -8.01
CA ILE A 231 19.06 -1.55 -6.85
C ILE A 231 20.04 -1.37 -5.69
N LYS A 232 21.31 -1.74 -5.89
CA LYS A 232 22.34 -1.60 -4.88
C LYS A 232 22.49 -0.15 -4.42
N ARG A 233 22.54 0.76 -5.39
CA ARG A 233 22.72 2.20 -5.11
C ARG A 233 21.60 2.78 -4.23
N THR A 234 20.35 2.39 -4.47
CA THR A 234 19.21 2.84 -3.66
C THR A 234 19.33 2.39 -2.20
N PHE A 235 19.72 1.12 -1.97
CA PHE A 235 19.94 0.59 -0.62
C PHE A 235 21.10 1.32 0.08
N GLU A 236 22.22 1.56 -0.59
CA GLU A 236 23.36 2.32 -0.04
C GLU A 236 22.94 3.72 0.41
N ILE A 237 22.16 4.43 -0.41
CA ILE A 237 21.68 5.78 -0.09
C ILE A 237 20.69 5.73 1.08
N ALA A 238 19.75 4.79 1.07
CA ALA A 238 18.76 4.65 2.14
C ALA A 238 19.45 4.33 3.48
N SER A 239 20.42 3.43 3.49
CA SER A 239 21.22 3.10 4.68
C SER A 239 22.00 4.32 5.20
N LYS A 240 22.65 5.05 4.31
CA LYS A 240 23.44 6.24 4.67
C LYS A 240 22.60 7.35 5.29
N HIS A 241 21.41 7.64 4.71
CA HIS A 241 20.59 8.79 5.08
C HIS A 241 19.47 8.47 6.06
N GLY A 242 19.09 7.18 6.20
CA GLY A 242 18.10 6.68 7.14
C GLY A 242 18.58 5.47 7.95
N PRO A 243 19.70 5.57 8.71
CA PRO A 243 20.31 4.40 9.36
C PRO A 243 19.44 3.74 10.43
N HIS A 244 18.36 4.39 10.86
CA HIS A 244 17.36 3.84 11.78
C HIS A 244 16.28 3.01 11.06
N LEU A 245 16.16 3.15 9.74
CA LEU A 245 15.16 2.47 8.94
C LEU A 245 15.55 1.03 8.67
N LYS A 246 14.57 0.16 8.69
CA LYS A 246 14.70 -1.20 8.19
C LYS A 246 14.38 -1.22 6.69
N LEU A 247 15.32 -1.71 5.91
CA LEU A 247 15.31 -1.63 4.46
C LEU A 247 14.78 -2.92 3.84
N LEU A 248 13.72 -2.83 3.03
CA LEU A 248 13.05 -3.98 2.44
C LEU A 248 13.19 -4.02 0.92
N PHE A 249 13.34 -5.23 0.41
CA PHE A 249 13.25 -5.58 -1.01
C PHE A 249 11.85 -6.11 -1.28
N ASN A 250 10.98 -5.32 -1.92
CA ASN A 250 9.57 -5.66 -2.13
C ASN A 250 9.29 -6.17 -3.54
N GLN A 251 8.53 -7.26 -3.66
CA GLN A 251 8.20 -7.89 -4.94
C GLN A 251 6.72 -8.24 -5.06
N HIS A 252 6.22 -8.17 -6.29
CA HIS A 252 4.88 -8.54 -6.69
C HIS A 252 4.73 -10.05 -6.98
N GLY A 253 3.68 -10.42 -7.69
CA GLY A 253 3.44 -11.78 -8.19
C GLY A 253 2.81 -12.71 -7.16
N GLY A 254 2.72 -13.97 -7.56
CA GLY A 254 2.37 -15.10 -6.71
C GLY A 254 3.62 -15.74 -6.12
N MET A 255 3.79 -17.05 -6.36
CA MET A 255 5.00 -17.79 -5.94
C MET A 255 5.76 -18.34 -7.14
N GLU A 256 5.87 -17.55 -8.20
CA GLU A 256 6.58 -17.92 -9.42
C GLU A 256 8.07 -18.17 -9.14
N LYS A 257 8.50 -19.40 -9.33
CA LYS A 257 9.85 -19.84 -9.01
C LYS A 257 10.95 -18.99 -9.68
N PRO A 258 10.89 -18.64 -11.00
CA PRO A 258 11.94 -17.85 -11.64
C PRO A 258 12.12 -16.46 -11.00
N MET A 259 11.02 -15.80 -10.62
CA MET A 259 11.06 -14.49 -9.98
C MET A 259 11.71 -14.56 -8.59
N TRP A 260 11.26 -15.52 -7.76
CA TRP A 260 11.77 -15.65 -6.39
C TRP A 260 13.18 -16.19 -6.33
N ASP A 261 13.60 -17.04 -7.28
CA ASP A 261 15.00 -17.47 -7.37
C ASP A 261 15.91 -16.26 -7.67
N ARG A 262 15.53 -15.39 -8.61
CA ARG A 262 16.28 -14.16 -8.90
C ARG A 262 16.25 -13.19 -7.72
N ALA A 263 15.10 -13.01 -7.05
CA ALA A 263 14.98 -12.15 -5.87
C ALA A 263 15.93 -12.59 -4.75
N LYS A 264 16.00 -13.89 -4.48
CA LYS A 264 16.92 -14.46 -3.47
C LYS A 264 18.38 -14.18 -3.81
N VAL A 265 18.79 -14.41 -5.06
CA VAL A 265 20.18 -14.13 -5.49
C VAL A 265 20.47 -12.63 -5.43
N THR A 266 19.47 -11.76 -5.69
CA THR A 266 19.65 -10.30 -5.57
C THR A 266 19.82 -9.89 -4.11
N VAL A 267 19.07 -10.47 -3.19
CA VAL A 267 19.25 -10.24 -1.75
C VAL A 267 20.63 -10.71 -1.28
N ASP A 268 21.06 -11.90 -1.71
CA ASP A 268 22.40 -12.42 -1.39
C ASP A 268 23.49 -11.50 -1.98
N TYR A 269 23.36 -11.02 -3.21
CA TYR A 269 24.27 -10.04 -3.83
C TYR A 269 24.42 -8.75 -3.01
N LEU A 270 23.30 -8.21 -2.46
CA LEU A 270 23.36 -7.02 -1.59
C LEU A 270 24.12 -7.33 -0.30
N ARG A 271 23.88 -8.47 0.32
CA ARG A 271 24.53 -8.90 1.56
C ARG A 271 26.01 -9.17 1.37
N ASP A 272 26.39 -9.84 0.29
CA ASP A 272 27.78 -10.12 -0.06
C ASP A 272 28.61 -8.84 -0.33
N ALA A 273 27.90 -7.75 -0.73
CA ALA A 273 28.48 -6.43 -0.89
C ALA A 273 28.42 -5.57 0.40
N ASP A 274 28.09 -6.16 1.54
CA ASP A 274 27.94 -5.48 2.85
C ASP A 274 26.94 -4.30 2.81
N VAL A 275 25.90 -4.43 1.98
CA VAL A 275 24.80 -3.45 1.87
C VAL A 275 23.67 -3.83 2.81
N GLN A 276 23.25 -2.88 3.65
CA GLN A 276 22.15 -3.09 4.58
C GLN A 276 20.88 -3.53 3.85
N ILE A 277 20.32 -4.66 4.26
CA ILE A 277 19.00 -5.15 3.92
C ILE A 277 18.44 -5.87 5.14
N ASP A 278 17.23 -5.53 5.56
CA ASP A 278 16.60 -6.01 6.79
C ASP A 278 15.42 -6.93 6.53
N GLY A 279 14.87 -6.95 5.33
CA GLY A 279 13.73 -7.80 5.06
C GLY A 279 13.36 -7.96 3.58
N VAL A 280 12.47 -8.93 3.37
CA VAL A 280 11.87 -9.25 2.06
C VAL A 280 10.37 -9.06 2.14
N GLY A 281 9.82 -8.31 1.18
CA GLY A 281 8.40 -8.06 1.02
C GLY A 281 7.81 -8.86 -0.14
N TRP A 282 6.64 -9.42 0.09
CA TRP A 282 5.76 -9.99 -0.92
C TRP A 282 4.43 -9.22 -0.90
N GLN A 283 4.04 -8.63 -2.02
CA GLN A 283 2.78 -7.87 -2.12
C GLN A 283 1.54 -8.72 -1.83
N ALA A 284 1.55 -9.98 -2.22
CA ALA A 284 0.43 -10.92 -2.02
C ALA A 284 -0.89 -10.46 -2.67
N HIS A 285 -0.80 -9.86 -3.87
CA HIS A 285 -1.97 -9.65 -4.71
C HIS A 285 -2.31 -10.96 -5.43
N VAL A 286 -3.23 -11.73 -4.87
CA VAL A 286 -3.58 -13.07 -5.36
C VAL A 286 -5.08 -13.21 -5.63
N SER A 287 -5.48 -14.21 -6.42
CA SER A 287 -6.89 -14.54 -6.60
C SER A 287 -7.40 -15.52 -5.54
N ALA A 288 -8.70 -15.49 -5.26
CA ALA A 288 -9.35 -16.46 -4.39
C ALA A 288 -9.08 -17.89 -4.86
N GLY A 289 -8.67 -18.75 -3.95
CA GLY A 289 -8.25 -20.13 -4.26
C GLY A 289 -6.76 -20.29 -4.57
N TRP A 290 -5.97 -19.21 -4.47
CA TRP A 290 -4.52 -19.25 -4.67
C TRP A 290 -3.81 -20.31 -3.80
N GLU A 291 -4.27 -20.52 -2.58
CA GLU A 291 -3.73 -21.49 -1.64
C GLU A 291 -3.90 -22.95 -2.11
N ARG A 292 -4.86 -23.19 -3.01
CA ARG A 292 -5.15 -24.52 -3.59
C ARG A 292 -4.31 -24.83 -4.83
N ILE A 293 -3.64 -23.85 -5.40
CA ILE A 293 -2.73 -24.06 -6.53
C ILE A 293 -1.53 -24.87 -6.02
N PRO A 294 -1.26 -26.06 -6.64
CA PRO A 294 -0.17 -26.92 -6.19
C PRO A 294 1.17 -26.19 -6.11
N GLY A 295 1.83 -26.29 -4.97
CA GLY A 295 3.15 -25.71 -4.74
C GLY A 295 3.16 -24.30 -4.17
N ASN A 296 2.06 -23.52 -4.21
CA ASN A 296 2.05 -22.13 -3.73
C ASN A 296 2.32 -22.02 -2.23
N MET A 297 1.56 -22.75 -1.40
CA MET A 297 1.76 -22.73 0.05
C MET A 297 3.15 -23.25 0.47
N GLN A 298 3.65 -24.29 -0.21
CA GLN A 298 5.00 -24.80 0.03
C GLN A 298 6.09 -23.80 -0.39
N SER A 299 5.85 -23.04 -1.47
CA SER A 299 6.79 -22.00 -1.93
C SER A 299 6.82 -20.81 -0.97
N LEU A 300 5.65 -20.39 -0.47
CA LEU A 300 5.55 -19.37 0.58
C LEU A 300 6.31 -19.82 1.84
N ASP A 301 6.07 -21.03 2.32
CA ASP A 301 6.75 -21.59 3.48
C ASP A 301 8.28 -21.65 3.30
N ARG A 302 8.76 -22.08 2.12
CA ARG A 302 10.20 -22.06 1.80
C ARG A 302 10.77 -20.64 1.74
N LEU A 303 10.02 -19.68 1.19
CA LEU A 303 10.48 -18.29 1.10
C LEU A 303 10.62 -17.68 2.49
N ILE A 304 9.63 -17.84 3.37
CA ILE A 304 9.71 -17.33 4.74
C ILE A 304 10.88 -17.94 5.49
N ARG A 305 11.04 -19.28 5.41
CA ARG A 305 12.20 -19.96 6.04
C ARG A 305 13.54 -19.48 5.51
N TRP A 306 13.66 -19.28 4.20
CA TRP A 306 14.86 -18.76 3.57
C TRP A 306 15.19 -17.35 4.06
N THR A 307 14.18 -16.50 4.24
CA THR A 307 14.30 -15.14 4.77
C THR A 307 14.78 -15.16 6.22
N HIS A 308 14.11 -15.92 7.10
CA HIS A 308 14.47 -16.00 8.52
C HIS A 308 15.84 -16.66 8.75
N ALA A 309 16.26 -17.62 7.91
CA ALA A 309 17.59 -18.21 7.98
C ALA A 309 18.73 -17.22 7.67
N ARG A 310 18.40 -16.02 7.21
CA ARG A 310 19.32 -14.91 6.95
C ARG A 310 19.18 -13.76 7.95
N ASP A 311 18.43 -13.97 9.03
CA ASP A 311 18.07 -12.96 10.03
C ASP A 311 17.31 -11.76 9.43
N LEU A 312 16.56 -12.01 8.34
CA LEU A 312 15.74 -11.00 7.68
C LEU A 312 14.28 -11.12 8.12
N GLU A 313 13.57 -9.99 8.19
CA GLU A 313 12.13 -9.94 8.40
C GLU A 313 11.38 -10.34 7.12
N PHE A 314 10.28 -11.10 7.24
CA PHE A 314 9.39 -11.40 6.11
C PHE A 314 8.11 -10.59 6.20
N HIS A 315 7.79 -9.86 5.13
CA HIS A 315 6.61 -9.01 5.09
C HIS A 315 5.66 -9.41 3.96
N VAL A 316 4.40 -9.63 4.28
CA VAL A 316 3.30 -9.48 3.33
C VAL A 316 2.92 -8.01 3.33
N THR A 317 3.16 -7.31 2.22
CA THR A 317 3.15 -5.84 2.19
C THR A 317 1.87 -5.22 1.66
N GLU A 318 1.07 -5.97 0.86
CA GLU A 318 -0.02 -5.40 0.08
C GLU A 318 -1.17 -6.40 -0.13
N ASN A 319 -1.49 -7.22 0.86
CA ASN A 319 -2.40 -8.35 0.66
C ASN A 319 -3.78 -7.91 0.15
N THR A 320 -4.13 -8.40 -1.04
CA THR A 320 -5.49 -8.47 -1.56
C THR A 320 -5.77 -9.88 -2.06
N VAL A 321 -7.03 -10.30 -1.98
CA VAL A 321 -7.47 -11.58 -2.53
C VAL A 321 -8.62 -11.31 -3.49
N TRP A 322 -8.31 -11.28 -4.79
CA TRP A 322 -9.24 -10.93 -5.86
C TRP A 322 -10.32 -11.98 -6.07
N MET A 323 -11.57 -11.54 -6.21
CA MET A 323 -12.71 -12.39 -6.60
C MET A 323 -12.98 -12.27 -8.11
N ASP A 324 -11.95 -12.42 -8.93
CA ASP A 324 -11.99 -12.16 -10.37
C ASP A 324 -12.12 -13.41 -11.26
N ASP A 325 -11.90 -14.60 -10.73
CA ASP A 325 -12.19 -15.86 -11.44
C ASP A 325 -13.64 -16.30 -11.18
N PRO A 326 -14.51 -16.42 -12.20
CA PRO A 326 -15.89 -16.81 -12.01
C PRO A 326 -16.10 -18.18 -11.33
N ARG A 327 -15.06 -19.05 -11.38
CA ARG A 327 -15.13 -20.41 -10.79
C ARG A 327 -14.71 -20.44 -9.32
N THR A 328 -13.84 -19.52 -8.91
CA THR A 328 -13.24 -19.48 -7.56
C THR A 328 -13.52 -18.18 -6.80
N GLY A 329 -14.10 -17.18 -7.44
CA GLY A 329 -14.34 -15.85 -6.89
C GLY A 329 -15.54 -15.78 -5.93
N THR A 330 -15.62 -16.69 -4.96
CA THR A 330 -16.63 -16.67 -3.91
C THR A 330 -16.09 -16.09 -2.61
N GLN A 331 -16.97 -15.64 -1.71
CA GLN A 331 -16.56 -15.13 -0.40
C GLN A 331 -15.90 -16.22 0.45
N GLU A 332 -16.33 -17.45 0.34
CA GLU A 332 -15.77 -18.61 1.03
C GLU A 332 -14.33 -18.88 0.55
N ALA A 333 -14.10 -18.84 -0.76
CA ALA A 333 -12.76 -19.03 -1.32
C ALA A 333 -11.84 -17.85 -0.97
N GLN A 334 -12.34 -16.62 -0.99
CA GLN A 334 -11.60 -15.42 -0.54
C GLN A 334 -11.20 -15.57 0.94
N ALA A 335 -12.14 -15.96 1.79
CA ALA A 335 -11.93 -16.19 3.23
C ALA A 335 -10.89 -17.29 3.48
N ALA A 336 -10.97 -18.41 2.73
CA ALA A 336 -10.01 -19.51 2.83
C ALA A 336 -8.59 -19.07 2.44
N THR A 337 -8.44 -18.27 1.39
CA THR A 337 -7.13 -17.76 0.94
C THR A 337 -6.50 -16.81 1.97
N PHE A 338 -7.26 -15.82 2.49
CA PHE A 338 -6.78 -14.96 3.58
C PHE A 338 -6.38 -15.79 4.80
N ARG A 339 -7.24 -16.70 5.24
CA ARG A 339 -6.97 -17.62 6.35
C ARG A 339 -5.65 -18.37 6.15
N ALA A 340 -5.44 -18.98 4.99
CA ALA A 340 -4.24 -19.75 4.69
C ALA A 340 -2.96 -18.93 4.77
N ILE A 341 -2.96 -17.72 4.19
CA ILE A 341 -1.81 -16.81 4.23
C ILE A 341 -1.51 -16.40 5.67
N VAL A 342 -2.51 -15.90 6.41
CA VAL A 342 -2.34 -15.39 7.78
C VAL A 342 -1.93 -16.51 8.73
N THR A 343 -2.50 -17.72 8.59
CA THR A 343 -2.08 -18.90 9.37
C THR A 343 -0.59 -19.20 9.14
N LYS A 344 -0.15 -19.19 7.88
CA LYS A 344 1.26 -19.45 7.55
C LYS A 344 2.18 -18.42 8.20
N LEU A 345 1.81 -17.14 8.20
CA LEU A 345 2.58 -16.09 8.89
C LEU A 345 2.61 -16.32 10.42
N ALA A 346 1.46 -16.63 11.02
CA ALA A 346 1.36 -16.91 12.47
C ALA A 346 2.26 -18.09 12.89
N GLU A 347 2.32 -19.17 12.08
CA GLU A 347 3.23 -20.30 12.31
C GLU A 347 4.70 -19.90 12.31
N HIS A 348 5.08 -19.03 11.36
CA HIS A 348 6.48 -18.58 11.19
C HIS A 348 6.93 -17.50 12.16
N SER A 349 5.99 -16.76 12.77
CA SER A 349 6.33 -15.74 13.77
C SER A 349 7.06 -16.29 15.01
N LYS A 350 7.00 -17.60 15.23
CA LYS A 350 7.78 -18.28 16.28
C LYS A 350 9.29 -18.35 15.99
N ARG A 351 9.71 -18.04 14.76
CA ARG A 351 11.11 -18.17 14.30
C ARG A 351 11.75 -16.86 13.89
N GLY A 352 10.95 -15.85 13.57
CA GLY A 352 11.41 -14.55 13.11
C GLY A 352 10.23 -13.59 12.91
N VAL A 353 10.54 -12.35 12.62
CA VAL A 353 9.53 -11.31 12.43
C VAL A 353 8.77 -11.54 11.13
N VAL A 354 7.44 -11.54 11.23
CA VAL A 354 6.52 -11.49 10.10
C VAL A 354 5.60 -10.28 10.24
N VAL A 355 5.37 -9.61 9.13
CA VAL A 355 4.40 -8.50 9.04
C VAL A 355 3.33 -8.87 8.03
N TRP A 356 2.07 -8.70 8.39
CA TRP A 356 0.95 -8.81 7.49
C TRP A 356 0.28 -7.46 7.31
N ASN A 357 0.32 -6.92 6.11
CA ASN A 357 -0.29 -5.65 5.75
C ASN A 357 -1.32 -5.85 4.63
N VAL A 358 -2.55 -5.40 4.84
CA VAL A 358 -3.58 -5.43 3.81
C VAL A 358 -3.49 -4.20 2.91
N TRP A 359 -3.74 -4.40 1.61
CA TRP A 359 -3.75 -3.31 0.65
C TRP A 359 -5.15 -2.72 0.53
N GLN A 360 -5.35 -1.57 1.16
CA GLN A 360 -6.64 -0.89 1.30
C GLN A 360 -7.63 -1.61 2.25
N LEU A 361 -8.58 -0.86 2.77
CA LEU A 361 -9.50 -1.33 3.80
C LEU A 361 -10.81 -1.85 3.23
N CYS A 362 -11.36 -1.20 2.19
CA CYS A 362 -12.61 -1.61 1.58
C CYS A 362 -12.52 -1.69 0.05
N ASP A 363 -13.49 -2.37 -0.55
CA ASP A 363 -13.51 -2.65 -1.98
C ASP A 363 -13.57 -1.39 -2.86
N SER A 364 -14.11 -0.28 -2.36
CA SER A 364 -14.14 1.00 -3.09
C SER A 364 -12.78 1.71 -3.14
N HIS A 365 -11.84 1.35 -2.29
CA HIS A 365 -10.52 2.00 -2.21
C HIS A 365 -9.47 1.39 -3.14
N ILE A 366 -9.71 0.19 -3.68
CA ILE A 366 -8.77 -0.49 -4.59
C ILE A 366 -8.95 0.01 -6.04
N GLN A 367 -7.88 -0.05 -6.83
CA GLN A 367 -7.90 0.37 -8.25
C GLN A 367 -8.92 -0.39 -9.12
N ARG A 368 -9.33 -1.58 -8.70
CA ARG A 368 -10.27 -2.46 -9.42
C ARG A 368 -11.39 -2.91 -8.48
N PRO A 369 -12.32 -2.02 -8.10
CA PRO A 369 -13.37 -2.31 -7.12
C PRO A 369 -14.23 -3.53 -7.46
N GLN A 370 -14.45 -3.78 -8.76
CA GLN A 370 -15.18 -4.94 -9.27
C GLN A 370 -14.56 -6.28 -8.88
N LYS A 371 -13.27 -6.32 -8.55
CA LYS A 371 -12.57 -7.53 -8.10
C LYS A 371 -12.75 -7.85 -6.62
N LYS A 372 -13.35 -6.94 -5.85
CA LYS A 372 -13.73 -7.10 -4.43
C LYS A 372 -12.61 -7.72 -3.58
N GLY A 373 -11.39 -7.16 -3.68
CA GLY A 373 -10.17 -7.79 -3.16
C GLY A 373 -9.88 -7.60 -1.68
N THR A 374 -10.72 -6.87 -0.92
CA THR A 374 -10.49 -6.52 0.49
C THR A 374 -11.39 -7.31 1.45
N MET A 375 -11.21 -7.07 2.75
CA MET A 375 -12.01 -7.73 3.80
C MET A 375 -13.32 -6.98 4.13
N PHE A 376 -13.48 -5.75 3.61
CA PHE A 376 -14.71 -4.98 3.75
C PHE A 376 -15.29 -4.67 2.38
N ASP A 377 -16.60 -4.65 2.25
CA ASP A 377 -17.28 -4.27 1.02
C ASP A 377 -17.28 -2.74 0.80
N THR A 378 -17.95 -2.28 -0.27
CA THR A 378 -18.01 -0.86 -0.61
C THR A 378 -18.79 -0.01 0.40
N SER A 379 -19.57 -0.63 1.27
CA SER A 379 -20.33 -0.02 2.37
C SER A 379 -19.63 -0.22 3.74
N PHE A 380 -18.35 -0.58 3.72
CA PHE A 380 -17.56 -0.90 4.92
C PHE A 380 -18.08 -2.06 5.77
N GLN A 381 -19.00 -2.90 5.22
CA GLN A 381 -19.45 -4.08 5.94
C GLN A 381 -18.38 -5.18 5.87
N PRO A 382 -18.12 -5.88 7.00
CA PRO A 382 -17.15 -6.96 7.04
C PRO A 382 -17.62 -8.14 6.22
N LYS A 383 -16.72 -8.69 5.39
CA LYS A 383 -16.97 -9.91 4.63
C LYS A 383 -16.55 -11.15 5.43
N GLN A 384 -16.88 -12.35 4.95
CA GLN A 384 -16.46 -13.61 5.57
C GLN A 384 -14.94 -13.68 5.77
N SER A 385 -14.15 -13.03 4.88
CA SER A 385 -12.70 -12.96 4.99
C SER A 385 -12.20 -12.23 6.24
N TYR A 386 -12.92 -11.19 6.72
CA TYR A 386 -12.59 -10.53 7.98
C TYR A 386 -12.68 -11.50 9.15
N TYR A 387 -13.80 -12.21 9.28
CA TYR A 387 -14.01 -13.18 10.37
C TYR A 387 -13.07 -14.37 10.28
N ALA A 388 -12.76 -14.83 9.06
CA ALA A 388 -11.77 -15.89 8.86
C ALA A 388 -10.38 -15.53 9.37
N VAL A 389 -9.95 -14.27 9.17
CA VAL A 389 -8.70 -13.75 9.73
C VAL A 389 -8.81 -13.56 11.24
N GLN A 390 -9.92 -13.00 11.74
CA GLN A 390 -10.17 -12.82 13.18
C GLN A 390 -10.01 -14.15 13.95
N ASP A 391 -10.52 -15.26 13.41
CA ASP A 391 -10.39 -16.58 14.01
C ASP A 391 -8.92 -17.03 14.09
N VAL A 392 -8.12 -16.81 13.04
CA VAL A 392 -6.68 -17.14 13.05
C VAL A 392 -5.95 -16.32 14.10
N LEU A 393 -6.23 -15.01 14.17
CA LEU A 393 -5.57 -14.12 15.14
C LEU A 393 -5.97 -14.44 16.58
N ARG A 394 -7.21 -14.90 16.80
CA ARG A 394 -7.67 -15.38 18.12
C ARG A 394 -6.89 -16.62 18.55
N GLN A 395 -6.80 -17.63 17.67
CA GLN A 395 -6.03 -18.86 17.93
C GLN A 395 -4.54 -18.53 18.19
N TYR A 396 -3.97 -17.63 17.42
CA TYR A 396 -2.60 -17.15 17.66
C TYR A 396 -2.44 -16.48 19.02
N SER A 397 -3.38 -15.59 19.39
CA SER A 397 -3.36 -14.89 20.70
C SER A 397 -3.44 -15.85 21.87
N GLU A 398 -4.27 -16.89 21.76
CA GLU A 398 -4.40 -17.93 22.78
C GLU A 398 -3.12 -18.76 22.90
N ALA A 399 -2.51 -19.14 21.78
CA ALA A 399 -1.28 -19.92 21.77
C ALA A 399 -0.04 -19.17 22.31
N VAL A 400 0.00 -17.85 22.21
CA VAL A 400 1.10 -17.02 22.73
C VAL A 400 0.96 -16.76 24.25
N LYS A 401 -0.24 -16.90 24.82
CA LYS A 401 -0.50 -16.75 26.25
C LYS A 401 -0.17 -18.00 27.06
N GLN A 402 -0.09 -19.15 26.42
CA GLN A 402 0.32 -20.44 27.01
C GLN A 402 1.84 -20.58 27.02
#